data_e9ce08bd529d519899453540d112d546
#
_entry.id   e9ce08bd529d519899453540d112d546
#
_cell.length_a   1.000
_cell.length_b   1.000
_cell.length_c   1.000
_cell.angle_alpha   90.00
_cell.angle_beta   90.00
_cell.angle_gamma   90.00
#
_symmetry.space_group_name_H-M   'P 1'
#
loop_
_entity.id
_entity.type
_entity.pdbx_description
1 polymer ?
#
loop_
_entity_poly.entity_id
_entity_poly.type
_entity_poly.pdbx_seq_one_letter_code
_entity_poly.pdbx_strand_id
1 'polypeptide(L)'
;MTRGLNKVMIIGRLGRDPEMRYTPNGRPVTAFSVAVNRTWIAGDGDKREETEWFNIVAWGNLAEICKQHLHKGQTVYIEGRLQTRGWEDQEGKKHYRTEIVANEMIMLSDRREAGEEPLGGTAEVEEEEFPF
;
A
#
# COMPACT_ATOMS: atom_id res chain seq x y z
N MET A 1 6.54 31.33 8.34
CA MET A 1 5.81 30.15 8.15
C MET A 1 6.53 28.95 8.70
N THR A 2 5.84 28.07 9.36
CA THR A 2 6.44 26.93 10.01
C THR A 2 6.41 25.72 9.10
N ARG A 3 7.45 24.93 9.10
CA ARG A 3 7.44 23.72 8.32
C ARG A 3 6.91 22.61 9.15
N GLY A 4 6.24 21.70 8.55
CA GLY A 4 5.74 20.50 9.22
C GLY A 4 6.34 19.27 8.61
N LEU A 5 5.96 18.13 9.11
CA LEU A 5 6.41 16.85 8.60
C LEU A 5 5.18 15.99 8.32
N ASN A 6 5.14 15.41 7.13
CA ASN A 6 4.04 14.52 6.77
C ASN A 6 4.68 13.36 6.04
N LYS A 7 4.91 12.27 6.74
CA LYS A 7 5.61 11.14 6.16
C LYS A 7 5.01 9.85 6.67
N VAL A 8 4.81 8.91 5.76
CA VAL A 8 4.22 7.61 6.09
C VAL A 8 5.12 6.55 5.52
N MET A 9 5.35 5.50 6.29
CA MET A 9 6.12 4.37 5.83
C MET A 9 5.35 3.12 6.22
N ILE A 10 5.08 2.25 5.27
CA ILE A 10 4.37 1.01 5.57
C ILE A 10 4.97 -0.14 4.81
N ILE A 11 4.80 -1.34 5.34
CA ILE A 11 5.13 -2.56 4.64
C ILE A 11 3.88 -3.41 4.73
N GLY A 12 3.40 -3.89 3.62
CA GLY A 12 2.21 -4.72 3.60
C GLY A 12 2.03 -5.41 2.27
N ARG A 13 0.87 -5.99 2.07
CA ARG A 13 0.60 -6.73 0.86
C ARG A 13 -0.48 -6.08 0.04
N LEU A 14 -0.33 -6.14 -1.28
CA LEU A 14 -1.34 -5.60 -2.15
C LEU A 14 -2.60 -6.44 -2.08
N GLY A 15 -3.74 -5.78 -1.99
CA GLY A 15 -5.02 -6.45 -1.94
C GLY A 15 -5.53 -6.84 -3.29
N ARG A 16 -5.08 -6.19 -4.34
CA ARG A 16 -5.46 -6.54 -5.68
C ARG A 16 -4.50 -5.92 -6.64
N ASP A 17 -4.61 -6.24 -7.91
CA ASP A 17 -3.70 -5.70 -8.91
C ASP A 17 -3.87 -4.19 -9.03
N PRO A 18 -2.82 -3.45 -9.26
CA PRO A 18 -2.92 -2.01 -9.39
C PRO A 18 -3.68 -1.58 -10.62
N GLU A 19 -4.38 -0.48 -10.53
CA GLU A 19 -5.10 0.07 -11.66
C GLU A 19 -4.46 1.36 -12.08
N MET A 20 -4.18 1.52 -13.35
CA MET A 20 -3.57 2.73 -13.85
C MET A 20 -4.50 3.45 -14.78
N ARG A 21 -4.52 4.78 -14.73
CA ARG A 21 -5.28 5.55 -15.67
C ARG A 21 -4.49 6.80 -15.97
N TYR A 22 -4.96 7.56 -16.94
CA TYR A 22 -4.31 8.80 -17.31
C TYR A 22 -5.25 9.95 -17.02
N THR A 23 -4.71 11.04 -16.50
CA THR A 23 -5.54 12.21 -16.25
C THR A 23 -5.82 12.88 -17.58
N PRO A 24 -6.74 13.82 -17.62
CA PRO A 24 -7.04 14.50 -18.88
C PRO A 24 -5.83 15.15 -19.54
N ASN A 25 -4.83 15.57 -18.77
CA ASN A 25 -3.65 16.14 -19.42
C ASN A 25 -2.59 15.07 -19.60
N GLY A 26 -2.95 13.79 -19.59
CA GLY A 26 -2.03 12.74 -19.98
C GLY A 26 -1.05 12.24 -18.94
N ARG A 27 -1.28 12.57 -17.70
CA ARG A 27 -0.37 12.15 -16.66
C ARG A 27 -0.78 10.80 -16.05
N PRO A 28 0.09 9.83 -15.94
CA PRO A 28 -0.33 8.52 -15.41
C PRO A 28 -0.48 8.54 -13.89
N VAL A 29 -1.46 7.84 -13.38
CA VAL A 29 -1.66 7.69 -11.96
C VAL A 29 -2.08 6.23 -11.73
N THR A 30 -1.46 5.58 -10.76
CA THR A 30 -1.78 4.19 -10.44
C THR A 30 -2.28 4.14 -9.01
N ALA A 31 -3.35 3.42 -8.78
CA ALA A 31 -3.94 3.29 -7.46
C ALA A 31 -3.99 1.84 -7.06
N PHE A 32 -3.72 1.58 -5.80
CA PHE A 32 -3.83 0.22 -5.27
C PHE A 32 -3.99 0.31 -3.77
N SER A 33 -4.31 -0.80 -3.14
CA SER A 33 -4.49 -0.83 -1.70
C SER A 33 -3.50 -1.79 -1.10
N VAL A 34 -3.04 -1.47 0.11
CA VAL A 34 -2.06 -2.29 0.79
C VAL A 34 -2.60 -2.61 2.18
N ALA A 35 -2.55 -3.88 2.54
CA ALA A 35 -3.04 -4.33 3.83
C ALA A 35 -1.85 -4.49 4.76
N VAL A 36 -1.93 -3.89 5.94
CA VAL A 36 -0.89 -4.02 6.93
C VAL A 36 -1.49 -4.73 8.12
N ASN A 37 -0.97 -5.89 8.45
CA ASN A 37 -1.50 -6.69 9.54
C ASN A 37 -0.73 -6.41 10.81
N ARG A 38 -1.43 -6.39 11.91
CA ARG A 38 -0.83 -6.17 13.18
C ARG A 38 -1.35 -7.21 14.15
N THR A 39 -0.49 -7.79 14.95
CA THR A 39 -0.93 -8.77 15.93
C THR A 39 -0.34 -8.38 17.27
N TRP A 40 -1.07 -8.64 18.33
CA TRP A 40 -0.57 -8.32 19.65
C TRP A 40 -1.26 -9.22 20.67
N ILE A 41 -0.74 -9.24 21.89
CA ILE A 41 -1.33 -10.02 22.95
C ILE A 41 -2.10 -9.06 23.83
N ALA A 42 -3.39 -9.29 23.98
CA ALA A 42 -4.24 -8.41 24.76
C ALA A 42 -3.99 -8.64 26.26
N GLY A 43 -4.51 -7.76 27.07
CA GLY A 43 -4.32 -7.88 28.50
C GLY A 43 -4.83 -9.17 29.09
N ASP A 44 -5.80 -9.80 28.45
CA ASP A 44 -6.33 -11.05 28.96
C ASP A 44 -5.53 -12.24 28.45
N GLY A 45 -4.44 -12.02 27.77
CA GLY A 45 -3.62 -13.10 27.27
C GLY A 45 -3.98 -13.63 25.90
N ASP A 46 -5.04 -13.11 25.29
CA ASP A 46 -5.44 -13.61 24.00
C ASP A 46 -4.71 -12.90 22.90
N LYS A 47 -4.44 -13.61 21.82
CA LYS A 47 -3.80 -13.04 20.69
C LYS A 47 -4.85 -12.32 19.85
N ARG A 48 -4.58 -11.11 19.45
CA ARG A 48 -5.50 -10.35 18.63
C ARG A 48 -4.83 -9.94 17.34
N GLU A 49 -5.63 -9.80 16.31
CA GLU A 49 -5.13 -9.41 15.02
C GLU A 49 -5.97 -8.33 14.42
N GLU A 50 -5.38 -7.48 13.63
CA GLU A 50 -6.11 -6.42 12.98
C GLU A 50 -5.46 -6.11 11.66
N THR A 51 -6.23 -5.81 10.64
CA THR A 51 -5.70 -5.45 9.33
C THR A 51 -6.11 -4.04 9.03
N GLU A 52 -5.13 -3.21 8.70
CA GLU A 52 -5.41 -1.85 8.33
C GLU A 52 -5.18 -1.72 6.84
N TRP A 53 -6.13 -1.14 6.11
CA TRP A 53 -6.01 -0.98 4.68
C TRP A 53 -5.65 0.45 4.32
N PHE A 54 -4.64 0.58 3.47
CA PHE A 54 -4.22 1.90 3.04
C PHE A 54 -4.41 2.05 1.55
N ASN A 55 -4.90 3.21 1.14
CA ASN A 55 -5.08 3.50 -0.27
C ASN A 55 -3.84 4.24 -0.74
N ILE A 56 -3.20 3.73 -1.78
CA ILE A 56 -1.95 4.28 -2.27
C ILE A 56 -2.17 4.82 -3.67
N VAL A 57 -1.60 5.99 -3.96
CA VAL A 57 -1.60 6.50 -5.32
C VAL A 57 -0.18 6.86 -5.67
N ALA A 58 0.21 6.55 -6.88
CA ALA A 58 1.54 6.87 -7.40
C ALA A 58 1.36 7.62 -8.70
N TRP A 59 2.21 8.60 -8.94
CA TRP A 59 2.10 9.45 -10.13
C TRP A 59 3.34 9.35 -11.01
N GLY A 60 3.17 9.63 -12.28
CA GLY A 60 4.29 9.74 -13.21
C GLY A 60 5.04 8.43 -13.40
N ASN A 61 6.33 8.50 -13.38
CA ASN A 61 7.16 7.32 -13.58
C ASN A 61 6.87 6.26 -12.54
N LEU A 62 6.65 6.63 -11.31
CA LEU A 62 6.38 5.63 -10.30
C LEU A 62 5.06 4.93 -10.58
N ALA A 63 4.09 5.64 -11.16
CA ALA A 63 2.83 5.02 -11.50
C ALA A 63 3.05 3.91 -12.51
N GLU A 64 3.90 4.15 -13.49
CA GLU A 64 4.15 3.15 -14.48
C GLU A 64 4.91 1.97 -13.92
N ILE A 65 5.87 2.22 -13.05
CA ILE A 65 6.61 1.15 -12.45
C ILE A 65 5.69 0.28 -11.59
N CYS A 66 4.79 0.89 -10.83
CA CYS A 66 3.88 0.12 -10.01
C CYS A 66 2.95 -0.71 -10.87
N LYS A 67 2.43 -0.14 -11.94
CA LYS A 67 1.53 -0.89 -12.79
C LYS A 67 2.26 -2.06 -13.46
N GLN A 68 3.50 -1.86 -13.80
CA GLN A 68 4.23 -2.86 -14.50
C GLN A 68 4.68 -4.00 -13.63
N HIS A 69 5.05 -3.72 -12.40
CA HIS A 69 5.68 -4.72 -11.56
C HIS A 69 4.90 -5.22 -10.36
N LEU A 70 3.85 -4.55 -9.95
CA LEU A 70 3.13 -4.98 -8.77
C LEU A 70 1.97 -5.89 -9.06
N HIS A 71 1.69 -6.80 -8.16
CA HIS A 71 0.60 -7.74 -8.33
C HIS A 71 -0.08 -8.00 -7.01
N LYS A 72 -1.30 -8.46 -7.06
CA LYS A 72 -2.05 -8.82 -5.88
C LYS A 72 -1.23 -9.79 -5.06
N GLY A 73 -1.21 -9.60 -3.77
CA GLY A 73 -0.52 -10.50 -2.84
C GLY A 73 0.95 -10.22 -2.62
N GLN A 74 1.52 -9.30 -3.38
CA GLN A 74 2.92 -9.02 -3.26
C GLN A 74 3.21 -8.14 -2.05
N THR A 75 4.33 -8.35 -1.38
CA THR A 75 4.70 -7.55 -0.23
C THR A 75 5.56 -6.39 -0.70
N VAL A 76 5.22 -5.19 -0.27
CA VAL A 76 5.92 -3.99 -0.71
C VAL A 76 6.16 -3.04 0.44
N TYR A 77 7.17 -2.22 0.29
CA TYR A 77 7.43 -1.11 1.19
C TYR A 77 7.00 0.16 0.45
N ILE A 78 6.22 0.99 1.10
CA ILE A 78 5.75 2.24 0.51
C ILE A 78 6.13 3.39 1.43
N GLU A 79 6.67 4.44 0.86
CA GLU A 79 6.97 5.62 1.61
C GLU A 79 6.32 6.80 0.90
N GLY A 80 5.70 7.68 1.61
CA GLY A 80 5.04 8.82 1.00
C GLY A 80 4.45 9.74 2.04
N ARG A 81 3.41 10.45 1.67
CA ARG A 81 2.76 11.38 2.56
C ARG A 81 1.27 11.17 2.54
N LEU A 82 0.59 11.57 3.59
CA LEU A 82 -0.85 11.46 3.62
C LEU A 82 -1.47 12.66 2.91
N GLN A 83 -2.54 12.41 2.22
CA GLN A 83 -3.24 13.47 1.53
C GLN A 83 -4.72 13.17 1.59
N THR A 84 -5.54 14.14 1.90
CA THR A 84 -6.98 13.95 1.89
C THR A 84 -7.51 14.55 0.62
N ARG A 85 -8.30 13.78 -0.12
CA ARG A 85 -8.86 14.23 -1.35
C ARG A 85 -10.35 14.31 -1.18
N GLY A 86 -10.97 15.38 -1.64
CA GLY A 86 -12.39 15.55 -1.53
C GLY A 86 -13.04 15.65 -2.88
N TRP A 87 -14.29 15.23 -2.97
CA TRP A 87 -15.03 15.37 -4.21
C TRP A 87 -16.53 15.39 -3.89
N GLU A 88 -17.32 15.79 -4.85
CA GLU A 88 -18.74 15.84 -4.67
C GLU A 88 -19.35 14.81 -5.57
N ASP A 89 -20.38 14.11 -5.12
CA ASP A 89 -21.03 13.14 -5.97
C ASP A 89 -22.17 13.82 -6.70
N GLN A 90 -22.93 13.05 -7.46
CA GLN A 90 -23.97 13.60 -8.27
C GLN A 90 -25.07 14.20 -7.45
N GLU A 91 -25.21 13.82 -6.22
CA GLU A 91 -26.25 14.37 -5.40
C GLU A 91 -25.76 15.55 -4.60
N GLY A 92 -24.57 16.03 -4.83
CA GLY A 92 -24.06 17.16 -4.10
C GLY A 92 -23.43 16.84 -2.77
N LYS A 93 -23.33 15.55 -2.42
CA LYS A 93 -22.74 15.20 -1.17
C LYS A 93 -21.25 15.23 -1.26
N LYS A 94 -20.58 15.74 -0.24
CA LYS A 94 -19.14 15.80 -0.24
C LYS A 94 -18.56 14.56 0.34
N HIS A 95 -17.52 14.04 -0.29
CA HIS A 95 -16.86 12.84 0.17
C HIS A 95 -15.38 13.13 0.32
N TYR A 96 -14.75 12.48 1.31
CA TYR A 96 -13.33 12.66 1.52
C TYR A 96 -12.65 11.31 1.65
N ARG A 97 -11.42 11.23 1.22
CA ARG A 97 -10.71 9.98 1.29
C ARG A 97 -9.25 10.29 1.58
N THR A 98 -8.66 9.63 2.55
CA THR A 98 -7.27 9.81 2.86
C THR A 98 -6.47 8.78 2.10
N GLU A 99 -5.43 9.23 1.43
CA GLU A 99 -4.60 8.37 0.62
C GLU A 99 -3.15 8.62 0.95
N ILE A 100 -2.28 7.68 0.62
CA ILE A 100 -0.86 7.88 0.73
C ILE A 100 -0.38 8.15 -0.69
N VAL A 101 0.26 9.31 -0.89
CA VAL A 101 0.83 9.62 -2.18
C VAL A 101 2.25 9.11 -2.10
N ALA A 102 2.53 8.02 -2.80
CA ALA A 102 3.82 7.35 -2.69
C ALA A 102 4.89 8.10 -3.44
N ASN A 103 6.07 8.21 -2.83
CA ASN A 103 7.19 8.74 -3.56
C ASN A 103 8.29 7.67 -3.62
N GLU A 104 8.12 6.56 -2.94
CA GLU A 104 9.09 5.48 -3.06
C GLU A 104 8.41 4.15 -2.86
N MET A 105 8.76 3.15 -3.64
CA MET A 105 8.19 1.82 -3.55
C MET A 105 9.28 0.80 -3.74
N ILE A 106 9.35 -0.18 -2.85
CA ILE A 106 10.34 -1.24 -2.97
C ILE A 106 9.62 -2.57 -2.86
N MET A 107 9.84 -3.46 -3.82
CA MET A 107 9.23 -4.75 -3.77
C MET A 107 10.03 -5.64 -2.86
N LEU A 108 9.39 -6.18 -1.85
CA LEU A 108 10.07 -7.01 -0.88
C LEU A 108 9.90 -8.50 -1.14
N SER A 109 8.90 -8.89 -1.92
CA SER A 109 8.76 -10.27 -2.27
C SER A 109 8.60 -10.34 -3.75
N ASP A 110 9.08 -11.43 -4.33
CA ASP A 110 9.02 -11.54 -5.73
C ASP A 110 7.90 -12.47 -5.96
N ARG A 111 6.85 -12.07 -6.47
CA ARG A 111 5.72 -12.82 -6.59
C ARG A 111 5.90 -13.98 -7.40
N ARG A 112 6.66 -13.96 -8.28
CA ARG A 112 6.71 -15.00 -9.12
C ARG A 112 7.30 -16.10 -8.40
N GLU A 113 8.15 -15.84 -7.58
CA GLU A 113 8.72 -16.84 -6.93
C GLU A 113 7.84 -17.32 -6.01
N ALA A 114 6.96 -16.60 -5.69
CA ALA A 114 6.07 -17.06 -4.73
C ALA A 114 5.63 -18.34 -5.25
N GLY A 115 5.55 -18.43 -6.42
CA GLY A 115 5.05 -19.58 -6.93
C GLY A 115 5.95 -20.61 -6.77
N GLU A 116 7.10 -20.46 -6.99
CA GLU A 116 7.88 -21.47 -6.98
C GLU A 116 8.81 -21.50 -6.01
N GLU A 117 8.94 -20.66 -5.32
CA GLU A 117 9.90 -20.77 -4.50
C GLU A 117 9.65 -21.51 -3.43
N PRO A 118 9.89 -22.45 -3.51
CA PRO A 118 9.67 -23.33 -2.53
C PRO A 118 10.29 -22.89 -1.35
N LEU A 119 11.30 -22.28 -1.50
CA LEU A 119 11.86 -21.88 -0.40
C LEU A 119 11.05 -20.91 0.13
N GLY A 120 10.08 -20.66 -0.49
CA GLY A 120 9.30 -19.71 -0.01
C GLY A 120 9.06 -19.94 1.40
N GLY A 121 9.13 -21.07 1.77
CA GLY A 121 8.82 -21.34 3.12
C GLY A 121 9.63 -20.47 4.00
N THR A 122 10.80 -20.32 3.66
CA THR A 122 11.62 -19.57 4.49
C THR A 122 11.19 -18.17 4.54
N ALA A 123 10.84 -17.68 3.44
CA ALA A 123 10.46 -16.34 3.40
C ALA A 123 9.30 -16.10 4.26
N GLU A 124 8.39 -16.99 4.28
CA GLU A 124 7.30 -16.75 5.05
C GLU A 124 7.61 -16.67 6.44
N VAL A 125 8.47 -17.40 6.88
CA VAL A 125 8.78 -17.40 8.23
C VAL A 125 9.26 -16.03 8.58
N GLU A 126 10.04 -15.44 7.75
CA GLU A 126 10.48 -14.18 8.05
C GLU A 126 9.43 -13.20 8.21
N GLU A 127 8.48 -13.26 7.40
CA GLU A 127 7.46 -12.37 7.53
C GLU A 127 6.88 -12.36 8.84
N GLU A 128 6.75 -13.44 9.43
CA GLU A 128 6.14 -13.46 10.64
C GLU A 128 6.90 -12.82 11.68
N GLU A 129 8.12 -12.62 11.50
CA GLU A 129 8.85 -12.04 12.49
C GLU A 129 8.80 -10.57 12.51
N PHE A 130 8.23 -9.95 11.58
CA PHE A 130 8.19 -8.53 11.60
C PHE A 130 7.12 -8.10 12.53
N PRO A 131 7.47 -7.40 13.55
CA PRO A 131 6.52 -7.00 14.51
C PRO A 131 5.87 -5.76 14.17
N PHE A 132 5.25 -5.53 13.27
CA PHE A 132 4.66 -4.26 13.03
C PHE A 132 3.48 -3.96 13.82
#